data_787a89ef1c3044047aca4b1c13597cf0
#
_entry.id   787a89ef1c3044047aca4b1c13597cf0
#
_cell.length_a   1.000
_cell.length_b   1.000
_cell.length_c   1.000
_cell.angle_alpha   90.00
_cell.angle_beta   90.00
_cell.angle_gamma   90.00
#
_symmetry.space_group_name_H-M   'P 1'
#
loop_
_entity.id
_entity.type
_entity.pdbx_description
1 polymer ?
#
loop_
_entity_poly.entity_id
_entity_poly.type
_entity_poly.pdbx_seq_one_letter_code
_entity_poly.pdbx_strand_id
1 'polypeptide(L)'
;MKNAFAYISRKIFKSFVLFAVVLSMATLSMIGLSMKDATNQASKEVFKNITNSFSMEINRRVNQGTPRGGGNIKGEDIKKISESPDIEGTVKRINSVVDLADYDIIETKETQGVLTPDRIKKFKRAVMLTGVNDSAKENKFVSGAYQLVEGSPLVESDKYKILMHKDLAEKNHLKVGDKITLKSNIYDADNEKGANETVEVEIKGLFDGHNKTRVTAAQELYENTLVTDIHTAAKVYGNTEDTAVYQDATFFVKGNKNLDTVIKDLGKLAINWKSYNLVKSSSNFPALQQSISGMYSIANKLFIGSIAFAGITVALLLFLWMNARQREIGVLLSIGLSKMEIFGQFVWELLFISLPAFIGATGVAILTGKTVGNQLLASVTSSIAKQMGKQAASTGLGGGAEVDGFNKTLTSLEMVIQPTNVLYVVGFMIVVLGIALTIASVKTFSKNPKELLLDVE
;
A
#
# COMPACT_ATOMS: atom_id res chain seq x y z
N MET A 1 50.49 7.88 -1.91
CA MET A 1 49.64 8.36 -0.79
C MET A 1 49.96 9.77 -0.35
N LYS A 2 51.21 10.11 0.06
CA LYS A 2 51.57 11.47 0.54
C LYS A 2 51.22 12.58 -0.47
N ASN A 3 51.52 12.38 -1.76
CA ASN A 3 51.23 13.37 -2.82
C ASN A 3 49.72 13.59 -3.04
N ALA A 4 48.90 12.52 -2.94
CA ALA A 4 47.44 12.61 -3.06
C ALA A 4 46.84 13.45 -1.94
N PHE A 5 47.24 13.22 -0.70
CA PHE A 5 46.79 14.01 0.45
C PHE A 5 47.22 15.49 0.36
N ALA A 6 48.50 15.74 -0.03
CA ALA A 6 48.99 17.10 -0.24
C ALA A 6 48.24 17.85 -1.35
N TYR A 7 47.78 17.17 -2.40
CA TYR A 7 46.96 17.78 -3.45
C TYR A 7 45.58 18.17 -2.95
N ILE A 8 44.89 17.28 -2.24
CA ILE A 8 43.58 17.53 -1.67
C ILE A 8 43.58 18.76 -0.76
N SER A 9 44.60 18.85 0.12
CA SER A 9 44.74 19.99 1.06
C SER A 9 45.04 21.32 0.37
N ARG A 10 45.73 21.30 -0.78
CA ARG A 10 46.02 22.50 -1.58
C ARG A 10 44.91 22.96 -2.47
N LYS A 11 44.00 22.05 -2.91
CA LYS A 11 42.89 22.32 -3.84
C LYS A 11 41.54 22.05 -3.19
N ILE A 12 41.34 22.59 -1.99
CA ILE A 12 40.19 22.33 -1.11
C ILE A 12 38.84 22.52 -1.85
N PHE A 13 38.71 23.60 -2.62
CA PHE A 13 37.42 23.86 -3.32
C PHE A 13 37.05 22.76 -4.33
N LYS A 14 38.01 22.28 -5.13
CA LYS A 14 37.78 21.19 -6.08
C LYS A 14 37.43 19.90 -5.36
N SER A 15 38.21 19.57 -4.31
CA SER A 15 37.96 18.38 -3.48
C SER A 15 36.60 18.44 -2.79
N PHE A 16 36.17 19.63 -2.34
CA PHE A 16 34.86 19.84 -1.73
C PHE A 16 33.70 19.65 -2.72
N VAL A 17 33.84 20.13 -3.96
CA VAL A 17 32.79 19.88 -5.01
C VAL A 17 32.61 18.39 -5.26
N LEU A 18 33.72 17.64 -5.43
CA LEU A 18 33.64 16.18 -5.61
C LEU A 18 33.06 15.51 -4.37
N PHE A 19 33.49 15.89 -3.18
CA PHE A 19 32.93 15.40 -1.92
C PHE A 19 31.43 15.61 -1.84
N ALA A 20 30.95 16.83 -2.14
CA ALA A 20 29.51 17.17 -2.11
C ALA A 20 28.70 16.37 -3.11
N VAL A 21 29.21 16.14 -4.33
CA VAL A 21 28.56 15.31 -5.34
C VAL A 21 28.46 13.85 -4.87
N VAL A 22 29.59 13.27 -4.42
CA VAL A 22 29.61 11.88 -3.95
C VAL A 22 28.71 11.71 -2.73
N LEU A 23 28.77 12.63 -1.76
CA LEU A 23 27.93 12.63 -0.56
C LEU A 23 26.44 12.67 -0.93
N SER A 24 26.03 13.62 -1.78
CA SER A 24 24.61 13.77 -2.16
C SER A 24 24.10 12.53 -2.90
N MET A 25 24.86 12.01 -3.85
CA MET A 25 24.44 10.85 -4.65
C MET A 25 24.45 9.56 -3.83
N ALA A 26 25.44 9.35 -2.95
CA ALA A 26 25.44 8.22 -2.03
C ALA A 26 24.27 8.28 -1.05
N THR A 27 23.93 9.46 -0.53
CA THR A 27 22.75 9.67 0.32
C THR A 27 21.47 9.25 -0.40
N LEU A 28 21.25 9.75 -1.63
CA LEU A 28 20.05 9.40 -2.43
C LEU A 28 20.01 7.90 -2.76
N SER A 29 21.16 7.29 -3.08
CA SER A 29 21.25 5.86 -3.32
C SER A 29 20.89 5.04 -2.09
N MET A 30 21.38 5.43 -0.90
CA MET A 30 21.08 4.77 0.38
C MET A 30 19.59 4.90 0.73
N ILE A 31 19.02 6.11 0.57
CA ILE A 31 17.58 6.32 0.77
C ILE A 31 16.77 5.45 -0.21
N GLY A 32 17.14 5.42 -1.49
CA GLY A 32 16.45 4.61 -2.49
C GLY A 32 16.44 3.11 -2.15
N LEU A 33 17.60 2.55 -1.79
CA LEU A 33 17.70 1.13 -1.44
C LEU A 33 16.96 0.80 -0.15
N SER A 34 17.11 1.64 0.89
CA SER A 34 16.40 1.44 2.16
C SER A 34 14.87 1.65 2.04
N MET A 35 14.43 2.54 1.15
CA MET A 35 13.01 2.68 0.80
C MET A 35 12.47 1.41 0.15
N LYS A 36 13.24 0.77 -0.73
CA LYS A 36 12.86 -0.51 -1.33
C LYS A 36 12.65 -1.59 -0.26
N ASP A 37 13.57 -1.69 0.70
CA ASP A 37 13.46 -2.66 1.80
C ASP A 37 12.29 -2.35 2.73
N ALA A 38 12.09 -1.09 3.11
CA ALA A 38 10.96 -0.65 3.90
C ALA A 38 9.62 -0.95 3.19
N THR A 39 9.55 -0.73 1.87
CA THR A 39 8.38 -1.08 1.06
C THR A 39 8.14 -2.59 1.04
N ASN A 40 9.20 -3.40 0.93
CA ASN A 40 9.12 -4.85 1.02
C ASN A 40 8.56 -5.32 2.37
N GLN A 41 9.05 -4.75 3.47
CA GLN A 41 8.60 -5.12 4.81
C GLN A 41 7.14 -4.69 5.02
N ALA A 42 6.79 -3.45 4.70
CA ALA A 42 5.42 -2.96 4.78
C ALA A 42 4.46 -3.79 3.91
N SER A 43 4.87 -4.15 2.70
CA SER A 43 4.10 -5.03 1.82
C SER A 43 3.87 -6.40 2.46
N LYS A 44 4.92 -7.04 2.97
CA LYS A 44 4.81 -8.36 3.62
C LYS A 44 3.90 -8.31 4.84
N GLU A 45 3.99 -7.27 5.65
CA GLU A 45 3.18 -7.12 6.86
C GLU A 45 1.70 -6.92 6.52
N VAL A 46 1.42 -5.99 5.60
CA VAL A 46 0.03 -5.71 5.18
C VAL A 46 -0.59 -6.91 4.47
N PHE A 47 0.17 -7.61 3.63
CA PHE A 47 -0.33 -8.78 2.92
C PHE A 47 -0.24 -10.09 3.72
N LYS A 48 0.39 -10.11 4.90
CA LYS A 48 0.54 -11.34 5.71
C LYS A 48 -0.78 -12.06 5.94
N ASN A 49 -1.86 -11.31 6.14
CA ASN A 49 -3.21 -11.83 6.33
C ASN A 49 -4.05 -11.89 5.04
N ILE A 50 -3.54 -11.41 3.91
CA ILE A 50 -4.27 -11.26 2.65
C ILE A 50 -3.71 -12.18 1.55
N THR A 51 -2.41 -12.48 1.59
CA THR A 51 -1.70 -13.16 0.48
C THR A 51 -2.14 -14.59 0.26
N ASN A 52 -2.61 -15.27 1.28
CA ASN A 52 -3.01 -16.68 1.19
C ASN A 52 -4.53 -16.84 1.26
N SER A 53 -5.26 -15.90 0.69
CA SER A 53 -6.72 -15.92 0.64
C SER A 53 -7.26 -15.53 -0.74
N PHE A 54 -8.49 -15.95 -1.01
CA PHE A 54 -9.25 -15.58 -2.19
C PHE A 54 -10.71 -15.35 -1.82
N SER A 55 -11.40 -14.51 -2.58
CA SER A 55 -12.83 -14.26 -2.42
C SER A 55 -13.62 -14.97 -3.51
N MET A 56 -14.78 -15.49 -3.15
CA MET A 56 -15.83 -15.92 -4.07
C MET A 56 -16.78 -14.76 -4.27
N GLU A 57 -16.95 -14.36 -5.52
CA GLU A 57 -17.80 -13.24 -5.93
C GLU A 57 -18.69 -13.66 -7.08
N ILE A 58 -19.80 -12.95 -7.29
CA ILE A 58 -20.67 -13.22 -8.44
C ILE A 58 -20.00 -12.82 -9.76
N ASN A 59 -20.20 -13.63 -10.78
CA ASN A 59 -19.87 -13.26 -12.14
C ASN A 59 -21.00 -12.39 -12.73
N ARG A 60 -20.85 -11.08 -12.66
CA ARG A 60 -21.89 -10.11 -13.07
C ARG A 60 -22.28 -10.20 -14.55
N ARG A 61 -21.55 -10.94 -15.38
CA ARG A 61 -21.94 -11.20 -16.79
C ARG A 61 -23.11 -12.16 -16.93
N VAL A 62 -23.29 -13.06 -15.96
CA VAL A 62 -24.32 -14.12 -16.00
C VAL A 62 -25.19 -14.15 -14.73
N ASN A 63 -24.73 -13.55 -13.65
CA ASN A 63 -25.44 -13.40 -12.38
C ASN A 63 -25.54 -11.90 -12.04
N GLN A 64 -26.71 -11.32 -12.17
CA GLN A 64 -26.92 -9.88 -11.94
C GLN A 64 -26.87 -9.50 -10.45
N GLY A 65 -26.83 -10.49 -9.56
CA GLY A 65 -26.86 -10.27 -8.13
C GLY A 65 -28.28 -10.10 -7.58
N THR A 66 -28.37 -9.51 -6.40
CA THR A 66 -29.64 -9.12 -5.77
C THR A 66 -30.26 -7.91 -6.46
N PRO A 67 -31.56 -7.61 -6.27
CA PRO A 67 -32.23 -6.45 -6.87
C PRO A 67 -31.53 -5.10 -6.62
N ARG A 68 -30.88 -4.93 -5.46
CA ARG A 68 -30.06 -3.75 -5.14
C ARG A 68 -28.66 -3.79 -5.78
N GLY A 69 -28.32 -4.87 -6.48
CA GLY A 69 -27.02 -5.05 -7.13
C GLY A 69 -25.94 -5.67 -6.23
N GLY A 70 -26.33 -6.22 -5.09
CA GLY A 70 -25.44 -6.95 -4.19
C GLY A 70 -24.98 -8.30 -4.74
N GLY A 71 -24.25 -9.07 -3.94
CA GLY A 71 -23.87 -10.44 -4.24
C GLY A 71 -25.06 -11.40 -4.16
N ASN A 72 -24.96 -12.51 -4.87
CA ASN A 72 -25.95 -13.58 -4.86
C ASN A 72 -25.25 -14.94 -4.83
N ILE A 73 -24.59 -15.22 -3.69
CA ILE A 73 -23.84 -16.46 -3.48
C ILE A 73 -24.64 -17.36 -2.55
N LYS A 74 -24.76 -18.63 -2.91
CA LYS A 74 -25.46 -19.61 -2.12
C LYS A 74 -24.62 -20.13 -0.97
N GLY A 75 -25.20 -20.22 0.23
CA GLY A 75 -24.54 -20.76 1.42
C GLY A 75 -24.00 -22.18 1.22
N GLU A 76 -24.74 -23.05 0.48
CA GLU A 76 -24.32 -24.40 0.15
C GLU A 76 -22.99 -24.46 -0.66
N ASP A 77 -22.77 -23.51 -1.58
CA ASP A 77 -21.55 -23.44 -2.39
C ASP A 77 -20.37 -22.91 -1.57
N ILE A 78 -20.61 -21.95 -0.67
CA ILE A 78 -19.63 -21.51 0.31
C ILE A 78 -19.20 -22.69 1.19
N LYS A 79 -20.14 -23.48 1.68
CA LYS A 79 -19.89 -24.64 2.53
C LYS A 79 -19.00 -25.68 1.85
N LYS A 80 -19.30 -26.04 0.58
CA LYS A 80 -18.48 -26.97 -0.21
C LYS A 80 -17.01 -26.54 -0.31
N ILE A 81 -16.74 -25.24 -0.45
CA ILE A 81 -15.38 -24.71 -0.49
C ILE A 81 -14.76 -24.75 0.91
N SER A 82 -15.51 -24.34 1.94
CA SER A 82 -15.02 -24.30 3.33
C SER A 82 -14.64 -25.68 3.88
N GLU A 83 -15.28 -26.74 3.40
CA GLU A 83 -15.00 -28.13 3.77
C GLU A 83 -13.73 -28.70 3.10
N SER A 84 -13.11 -27.96 2.17
CA SER A 84 -11.85 -28.38 1.55
C SER A 84 -10.72 -28.46 2.58
N PRO A 85 -9.91 -29.56 2.57
CA PRO A 85 -8.82 -29.77 3.54
C PRO A 85 -7.71 -28.69 3.45
N ASP A 86 -7.64 -27.95 2.35
CA ASP A 86 -6.65 -26.89 2.12
C ASP A 86 -7.11 -25.52 2.62
N ILE A 87 -8.37 -25.39 3.05
CA ILE A 87 -8.93 -24.18 3.64
C ILE A 87 -8.77 -24.23 5.17
N GLU A 88 -8.27 -23.16 5.76
CA GLU A 88 -8.12 -23.04 7.22
C GLU A 88 -9.18 -22.14 7.88
N GLY A 89 -9.86 -21.31 7.08
CA GLY A 89 -10.90 -20.42 7.59
C GLY A 89 -11.70 -19.78 6.47
N THR A 90 -12.90 -19.32 6.82
CA THR A 90 -13.82 -18.66 5.88
C THR A 90 -14.47 -17.48 6.57
N VAL A 91 -14.51 -16.33 5.90
CA VAL A 91 -15.31 -15.16 6.29
C VAL A 91 -16.43 -15.00 5.29
N LYS A 92 -17.65 -15.07 5.79
CA LYS A 92 -18.90 -14.91 4.99
C LYS A 92 -19.51 -13.54 5.26
N ARG A 93 -20.14 -12.92 4.27
CA ARG A 93 -20.77 -11.62 4.42
C ARG A 93 -22.19 -11.60 3.82
N ILE A 94 -23.12 -11.06 4.62
CA ILE A 94 -24.50 -10.78 4.20
C ILE A 94 -24.71 -9.26 4.34
N ASN A 95 -25.31 -8.62 3.34
CA ASN A 95 -25.71 -7.22 3.42
C ASN A 95 -27.23 -7.12 3.46
N SER A 96 -27.74 -6.38 4.45
CA SER A 96 -29.16 -6.11 4.64
C SER A 96 -29.38 -4.64 4.95
N VAL A 97 -30.60 -4.16 4.88
CA VAL A 97 -30.99 -2.82 5.37
C VAL A 97 -32.04 -2.99 6.44
N VAL A 98 -31.83 -2.33 7.56
CA VAL A 98 -32.75 -2.34 8.70
C VAL A 98 -33.06 -0.92 9.15
N ASP A 99 -34.21 -0.74 9.82
CA ASP A 99 -34.52 0.51 10.47
C ASP A 99 -34.18 0.43 11.96
N LEU A 100 -33.57 1.49 12.47
CA LEU A 100 -33.45 1.71 13.91
C LEU A 100 -34.83 2.09 14.47
N ALA A 101 -35.41 1.25 15.36
CA ALA A 101 -36.80 1.45 15.82
C ALA A 101 -37.00 2.79 16.54
N ASP A 102 -36.09 3.13 17.46
CA ASP A 102 -36.23 4.24 18.39
C ASP A 102 -35.11 5.28 18.32
N TYR A 103 -34.20 5.15 17.34
CA TYR A 103 -32.99 5.94 17.28
C TYR A 103 -32.84 6.69 15.94
N ASP A 104 -32.13 7.80 15.97
CA ASP A 104 -31.91 8.65 14.81
C ASP A 104 -30.58 8.32 14.12
N ILE A 105 -30.60 8.36 12.79
CA ILE A 105 -29.41 8.17 11.97
C ILE A 105 -28.62 9.47 11.81
N ILE A 106 -27.37 9.37 11.39
CA ILE A 106 -26.53 10.52 11.03
C ILE A 106 -26.89 10.97 9.62
N GLU A 107 -27.06 12.28 9.45
CA GLU A 107 -27.34 12.92 8.17
C GLU A 107 -26.31 14.00 7.87
N THR A 108 -25.91 14.14 6.61
CA THR A 108 -25.05 15.21 6.12
C THR A 108 -25.84 16.10 5.15
N LYS A 109 -25.29 17.27 4.83
CA LYS A 109 -25.91 18.17 3.82
C LYS A 109 -26.05 17.48 2.46
N GLU A 110 -25.11 16.62 2.11
CA GLU A 110 -25.09 15.86 0.87
C GLU A 110 -26.19 14.80 0.84
N THR A 111 -26.42 14.11 1.95
CA THR A 111 -27.47 13.08 2.03
C THR A 111 -28.88 13.65 2.10
N GLN A 112 -29.05 14.83 2.68
CA GLN A 112 -30.34 15.52 2.74
C GLN A 112 -30.77 16.12 1.40
N GLY A 113 -29.81 16.57 0.57
CA GLY A 113 -30.09 17.31 -0.68
C GLY A 113 -30.58 16.47 -1.85
N VAL A 114 -30.55 15.13 -1.77
CA VAL A 114 -30.81 14.23 -2.90
C VAL A 114 -32.11 13.43 -2.75
N LEU A 115 -32.77 13.46 -1.61
CA LEU A 115 -33.88 12.59 -1.31
C LEU A 115 -35.25 13.19 -1.71
N THR A 116 -36.06 12.42 -2.44
CA THR A 116 -37.49 12.73 -2.62
C THR A 116 -38.27 12.52 -1.31
N PRO A 117 -39.40 13.23 -1.08
CA PRO A 117 -40.20 13.07 0.13
C PRO A 117 -40.63 11.62 0.40
N ASP A 118 -40.95 10.86 -0.65
CA ASP A 118 -41.31 9.44 -0.54
C ASP A 118 -40.13 8.58 -0.06
N ARG A 119 -38.93 8.82 -0.58
CA ARG A 119 -37.72 8.08 -0.18
C ARG A 119 -37.30 8.42 1.25
N ILE A 120 -37.43 9.68 1.66
CA ILE A 120 -37.21 10.08 3.06
C ILE A 120 -38.12 9.28 3.98
N LYS A 121 -39.41 9.19 3.66
CA LYS A 121 -40.38 8.45 4.47
C LYS A 121 -40.06 6.97 4.61
N LYS A 122 -39.58 6.33 3.52
CA LYS A 122 -39.27 4.89 3.46
C LYS A 122 -37.95 4.51 4.13
N PHE A 123 -37.00 5.44 4.17
CA PHE A 123 -35.62 5.17 4.63
C PHE A 123 -35.13 6.14 5.73
N LYS A 124 -36.07 6.83 6.42
CA LYS A 124 -35.73 7.84 7.44
C LYS A 124 -34.84 7.33 8.55
N ARG A 125 -34.94 6.08 8.94
CA ARG A 125 -34.19 5.42 10.00
C ARG A 125 -33.38 4.23 9.50
N ALA A 126 -33.23 4.14 8.19
CA ALA A 126 -32.56 3.01 7.55
C ALA A 126 -31.05 3.08 7.72
N VAL A 127 -30.45 1.98 8.13
CA VAL A 127 -29.02 1.76 8.28
C VAL A 127 -28.60 0.49 7.54
N MET A 128 -27.37 0.48 7.02
CA MET A 128 -26.77 -0.74 6.49
C MET A 128 -26.46 -1.72 7.60
N LEU A 129 -26.84 -2.98 7.43
CA LEU A 129 -26.50 -4.08 8.32
C LEU A 129 -25.61 -5.07 7.59
N THR A 130 -24.36 -5.17 7.98
CA THR A 130 -23.38 -6.11 7.41
C THR A 130 -23.17 -7.26 8.37
N GLY A 131 -23.68 -8.43 8.04
CA GLY A 131 -23.47 -9.66 8.80
C GLY A 131 -22.16 -10.34 8.43
N VAL A 132 -21.35 -10.70 9.43
CA VAL A 132 -20.08 -11.42 9.28
C VAL A 132 -19.91 -12.44 10.38
N ASN A 133 -19.19 -13.53 10.10
CA ASN A 133 -18.87 -14.53 11.13
C ASN A 133 -17.56 -14.21 11.88
N ASP A 134 -16.72 -13.33 11.38
CA ASP A 134 -15.48 -12.87 12.03
C ASP A 134 -15.18 -11.43 11.59
N SER A 135 -15.52 -10.45 12.44
CA SER A 135 -15.35 -9.04 12.09
C SER A 135 -13.89 -8.62 12.01
N ALA A 136 -12.99 -9.28 12.75
CA ALA A 136 -11.56 -8.94 12.73
C ALA A 136 -10.88 -9.30 11.38
N LYS A 137 -11.48 -10.23 10.63
CA LYS A 137 -11.02 -10.65 9.30
C LYS A 137 -11.86 -10.06 8.16
N GLU A 138 -12.89 -9.29 8.48
CA GLU A 138 -13.72 -8.61 7.47
C GLU A 138 -12.90 -7.50 6.77
N ASN A 139 -13.12 -7.33 5.47
CA ASN A 139 -12.30 -6.49 4.60
C ASN A 139 -12.15 -5.04 5.07
N LYS A 140 -13.18 -4.40 5.61
CA LYS A 140 -13.09 -3.01 6.09
C LYS A 140 -12.27 -2.87 7.36
N PHE A 141 -12.33 -3.85 8.27
CA PHE A 141 -11.45 -3.90 9.44
C PHE A 141 -10.02 -4.24 9.03
N VAL A 142 -9.81 -5.25 8.17
CA VAL A 142 -8.47 -5.61 7.67
C VAL A 142 -7.85 -4.47 6.88
N SER A 143 -8.65 -3.74 6.09
CA SER A 143 -8.16 -2.58 5.32
C SER A 143 -7.90 -1.35 6.20
N GLY A 144 -8.36 -1.32 7.45
CA GLY A 144 -8.28 -0.16 8.33
C GLY A 144 -9.27 0.95 7.96
N ALA A 145 -10.27 0.66 7.12
CA ALA A 145 -11.40 1.56 6.88
C ALA A 145 -12.28 1.67 8.13
N TYR A 146 -12.38 0.57 8.88
CA TYR A 146 -12.97 0.51 10.22
C TYR A 146 -11.90 0.17 11.25
N GLN A 147 -11.97 0.79 12.41
CA GLN A 147 -11.11 0.51 13.56
C GLN A 147 -11.98 0.30 14.80
N LEU A 148 -11.87 -0.84 15.46
CA LEU A 148 -12.53 -1.08 16.74
C LEU A 148 -11.91 -0.16 17.79
N VAL A 149 -12.74 0.66 18.43
CA VAL A 149 -12.30 1.65 19.44
C VAL A 149 -12.72 1.26 20.85
N GLU A 150 -13.79 0.47 21.00
CA GLU A 150 -14.29 0.00 22.30
C GLU A 150 -14.94 -1.38 22.16
N GLY A 151 -14.91 -2.18 23.21
CA GLY A 151 -15.50 -3.52 23.23
C GLY A 151 -14.62 -4.60 22.58
N SER A 152 -15.24 -5.57 21.93
CA SER A 152 -14.54 -6.71 21.31
C SER A 152 -15.13 -7.06 19.93
N PRO A 153 -14.32 -7.66 19.02
CA PRO A 153 -14.80 -8.04 17.71
C PRO A 153 -15.87 -9.13 17.77
N LEU A 154 -16.67 -9.25 16.71
CA LEU A 154 -17.60 -10.36 16.52
C LEU A 154 -16.82 -11.63 16.16
N VAL A 155 -17.27 -12.74 16.71
CA VAL A 155 -16.75 -14.08 16.47
C VAL A 155 -17.88 -15.01 16.03
N GLU A 156 -17.54 -16.17 15.47
CA GLU A 156 -18.52 -17.11 14.89
C GLU A 156 -19.60 -17.61 15.86
N SER A 157 -19.32 -17.62 17.16
CA SER A 157 -20.29 -18.03 18.19
C SER A 157 -21.29 -16.93 18.59
N ASP A 158 -21.08 -15.71 18.15
CA ASP A 158 -21.98 -14.58 18.50
C ASP A 158 -23.34 -14.70 17.80
N LYS A 159 -24.38 -14.35 18.54
CA LYS A 159 -25.76 -14.22 18.05
C LYS A 159 -26.40 -12.99 18.67
N TYR A 160 -27.11 -12.24 17.85
CA TYR A 160 -27.79 -10.99 18.27
C TYR A 160 -26.83 -9.96 18.86
N LYS A 161 -25.61 -9.87 18.29
CA LYS A 161 -24.60 -8.90 18.66
C LYS A 161 -24.31 -7.97 17.50
N ILE A 162 -24.03 -6.72 17.80
CA ILE A 162 -23.61 -5.72 16.79
C ILE A 162 -22.36 -4.97 17.21
N LEU A 163 -21.62 -4.50 16.20
CA LEU A 163 -20.71 -3.37 16.34
C LEU A 163 -21.40 -2.14 15.74
N MET A 164 -21.33 -1.01 16.41
CA MET A 164 -21.95 0.25 16.00
C MET A 164 -20.85 1.30 15.80
N HIS A 165 -21.08 2.24 14.87
CA HIS A 165 -20.16 3.37 14.75
C HIS A 165 -20.25 4.27 15.99
N LYS A 166 -19.09 4.75 16.49
CA LYS A 166 -19.00 5.55 17.70
C LYS A 166 -19.87 6.82 17.66
N ASP A 167 -19.90 7.52 16.51
CA ASP A 167 -20.66 8.76 16.35
C ASP A 167 -22.18 8.51 16.37
N LEU A 168 -22.63 7.36 15.83
CA LEU A 168 -24.04 6.95 15.91
C LEU A 168 -24.43 6.61 17.35
N ALA A 169 -23.53 5.93 18.06
CA ALA A 169 -23.72 5.61 19.48
C ALA A 169 -23.78 6.90 20.33
N GLU A 170 -22.85 7.83 20.13
CA GLU A 170 -22.80 9.11 20.82
C GLU A 170 -24.08 9.95 20.58
N LYS A 171 -24.51 10.06 19.32
CA LYS A 171 -25.73 10.78 18.94
C LYS A 171 -26.96 10.27 19.69
N ASN A 172 -27.04 8.97 19.92
CA ASN A 172 -28.19 8.31 20.55
C ASN A 172 -27.95 7.95 22.01
N HIS A 173 -26.86 8.42 22.63
CA HIS A 173 -26.50 8.16 24.04
C HIS A 173 -26.39 6.66 24.38
N LEU A 174 -25.89 5.86 23.40
CA LEU A 174 -25.71 4.42 23.53
C LEU A 174 -24.26 4.07 23.86
N LYS A 175 -24.06 2.94 24.53
CA LYS A 175 -22.76 2.41 24.92
C LYS A 175 -22.69 0.90 24.74
N VAL A 176 -21.49 0.34 24.83
CA VAL A 176 -21.27 -1.12 24.81
C VAL A 176 -22.07 -1.77 25.94
N GLY A 177 -22.79 -2.84 25.61
CA GLY A 177 -23.69 -3.58 26.49
C GLY A 177 -25.16 -3.16 26.39
N ASP A 178 -25.47 -2.02 25.80
CA ASP A 178 -26.86 -1.59 25.60
C ASP A 178 -27.56 -2.46 24.54
N LYS A 179 -28.87 -2.61 24.67
CA LYS A 179 -29.71 -3.34 23.72
C LYS A 179 -30.54 -2.38 22.89
N ILE A 180 -30.60 -2.65 21.61
CA ILE A 180 -31.40 -1.88 20.66
C ILE A 180 -32.28 -2.80 19.83
N THR A 181 -33.34 -2.25 19.25
CA THR A 181 -34.27 -2.98 18.40
C THR A 181 -34.05 -2.60 16.94
N LEU A 182 -33.79 -3.60 16.10
CA LEU A 182 -33.71 -3.50 14.65
C LEU A 182 -35.00 -3.99 14.03
N LYS A 183 -35.48 -3.30 13.00
CA LYS A 183 -36.64 -3.68 12.21
C LYS A 183 -36.26 -3.91 10.76
N SER A 184 -36.80 -4.96 10.12
CA SER A 184 -36.64 -5.14 8.69
C SER A 184 -37.12 -3.90 7.94
N ASN A 185 -36.32 -3.36 7.02
CA ASN A 185 -36.83 -2.36 6.10
C ASN A 185 -37.64 -3.06 4.99
N ILE A 186 -38.98 -2.89 5.00
CA ILE A 186 -39.86 -3.53 4.03
C ILE A 186 -39.80 -2.92 2.63
N TYR A 187 -39.14 -1.79 2.47
CA TYR A 187 -38.98 -1.09 1.20
C TYR A 187 -37.59 -1.37 0.56
N ASP A 188 -36.72 -2.10 1.26
CA ASP A 188 -35.45 -2.51 0.65
C ASP A 188 -35.70 -3.56 -0.43
N ALA A 189 -35.11 -3.31 -1.61
CA ALA A 189 -35.29 -4.18 -2.77
C ALA A 189 -34.80 -5.62 -2.55
N ASP A 190 -33.78 -5.79 -1.69
CA ASP A 190 -33.22 -7.12 -1.38
C ASP A 190 -34.06 -7.88 -0.33
N ASN A 191 -35.03 -7.23 0.30
CA ASN A 191 -36.02 -7.91 1.16
C ASN A 191 -37.15 -8.55 0.30
N GLU A 192 -36.76 -9.44 -0.61
CA GLU A 192 -37.65 -10.04 -1.60
C GLU A 192 -38.83 -10.84 -0.97
N LYS A 193 -38.63 -11.34 0.26
CA LYS A 193 -39.68 -12.04 1.01
C LYS A 193 -40.67 -11.11 1.69
N GLY A 194 -40.44 -9.80 1.67
CA GLY A 194 -41.25 -8.83 2.41
C GLY A 194 -41.21 -9.07 3.93
N ALA A 195 -40.09 -9.57 4.44
CA ALA A 195 -39.94 -9.84 5.87
C ALA A 195 -40.14 -8.55 6.69
N ASN A 196 -40.83 -8.67 7.82
CA ASN A 196 -41.12 -7.59 8.75
C ASN A 196 -40.74 -8.03 10.18
N GLU A 197 -39.52 -8.50 10.32
CA GLU A 197 -38.97 -9.01 11.57
C GLU A 197 -38.56 -7.86 12.50
N THR A 198 -38.68 -8.11 13.78
CA THR A 198 -38.16 -7.24 14.84
C THR A 198 -37.15 -8.03 15.66
N VAL A 199 -35.91 -7.55 15.74
CA VAL A 199 -34.81 -8.26 16.37
C VAL A 199 -34.13 -7.38 17.40
N GLU A 200 -34.10 -7.83 18.67
CA GLU A 200 -33.31 -7.18 19.71
C GLU A 200 -31.86 -7.64 19.60
N VAL A 201 -30.92 -6.69 19.61
CA VAL A 201 -29.48 -6.93 19.54
C VAL A 201 -28.73 -6.14 20.60
N GLU A 202 -27.60 -6.67 21.06
CA GLU A 202 -26.73 -6.02 22.03
C GLU A 202 -25.50 -5.42 21.37
N ILE A 203 -25.12 -4.21 21.74
CA ILE A 203 -23.91 -3.54 21.27
C ILE A 203 -22.68 -4.21 21.93
N LYS A 204 -21.92 -4.98 21.15
CA LYS A 204 -20.72 -5.67 21.62
C LYS A 204 -19.47 -4.81 21.54
N GLY A 205 -19.46 -3.82 20.65
CA GLY A 205 -18.34 -2.89 20.52
C GLY A 205 -18.67 -1.70 19.64
N LEU A 206 -17.79 -0.72 19.72
CA LEU A 206 -17.86 0.50 18.90
C LEU A 206 -16.67 0.54 17.93
N PHE A 207 -16.92 1.00 16.71
CA PHE A 207 -15.88 1.23 15.72
C PHE A 207 -15.87 2.67 15.21
N ASP A 208 -14.76 3.07 14.65
CA ASP A 208 -14.54 4.36 13.99
C ASP A 208 -14.20 4.14 12.51
N GLY A 209 -14.46 5.13 11.68
CA GLY A 209 -14.13 5.15 10.25
C GLY A 209 -15.03 6.10 9.49
N HIS A 210 -14.49 6.76 8.47
CA HIS A 210 -15.23 7.71 7.63
C HIS A 210 -15.09 7.39 6.17
N ASN A 211 -16.18 7.62 5.40
CA ASN A 211 -16.14 7.48 3.95
C ASN A 211 -15.10 8.41 3.35
N LYS A 212 -14.25 7.88 2.47
CA LYS A 212 -13.26 8.66 1.71
C LYS A 212 -13.85 9.27 0.44
N THR A 213 -14.99 8.74 -0.01
CA THR A 213 -15.73 9.17 -1.19
C THR A 213 -17.02 9.87 -0.78
N ARG A 214 -17.58 10.69 -1.68
CA ARG A 214 -18.85 11.36 -1.44
C ARG A 214 -19.99 10.35 -1.44
N VAL A 215 -20.81 10.38 -0.40
CA VAL A 215 -21.99 9.53 -0.22
C VAL A 215 -23.25 10.40 -0.31
N THR A 216 -24.25 9.92 -1.01
CA THR A 216 -25.51 10.65 -1.25
C THR A 216 -26.73 10.04 -0.55
N ALA A 217 -26.61 8.79 -0.07
CA ALA A 217 -27.64 8.11 0.69
C ALA A 217 -27.20 7.91 2.13
N ALA A 218 -27.99 8.35 3.10
CA ALA A 218 -27.60 8.33 4.52
C ALA A 218 -27.26 6.92 5.02
N GLN A 219 -27.96 5.89 4.55
CA GLN A 219 -27.67 4.49 4.93
C GLN A 219 -26.31 3.98 4.42
N GLU A 220 -25.67 4.66 3.48
CA GLU A 220 -24.33 4.29 2.95
C GLU A 220 -23.19 4.98 3.70
N LEU A 221 -23.50 5.89 4.65
CA LEU A 221 -22.50 6.47 5.53
C LEU A 221 -21.94 5.37 6.45
N TYR A 222 -20.64 5.41 6.68
CA TYR A 222 -20.01 4.49 7.63
C TYR A 222 -20.57 4.68 9.03
N GLU A 223 -20.91 5.90 9.38
CA GLU A 223 -21.55 6.28 10.63
C GLU A 223 -22.92 5.61 10.83
N ASN A 224 -23.61 5.25 9.74
CA ASN A 224 -24.91 4.55 9.74
C ASN A 224 -24.78 3.07 9.38
N THR A 225 -23.60 2.49 9.49
CA THR A 225 -23.41 1.04 9.28
C THR A 225 -23.37 0.32 10.62
N LEU A 226 -24.12 -0.76 10.71
CA LEU A 226 -24.01 -1.74 11.79
C LEU A 226 -23.30 -2.99 11.24
N VAL A 227 -22.35 -3.52 12.00
CA VAL A 227 -21.77 -4.83 11.70
C VAL A 227 -22.34 -5.83 12.70
N THR A 228 -22.88 -6.96 12.23
CA THR A 228 -23.57 -7.95 13.05
C THR A 228 -23.07 -9.37 12.76
N ASP A 229 -23.54 -10.33 13.54
CA ASP A 229 -23.36 -11.75 13.26
C ASP A 229 -24.22 -12.22 12.08
N ILE A 230 -23.81 -13.33 11.44
CA ILE A 230 -24.50 -13.88 10.25
C ILE A 230 -25.96 -14.26 10.55
N HIS A 231 -26.21 -14.83 11.75
CA HIS A 231 -27.55 -15.25 12.14
C HIS A 231 -28.54 -14.08 12.17
N THR A 232 -28.13 -12.96 12.78
CA THR A 232 -28.92 -11.73 12.86
C THR A 232 -29.18 -11.15 11.48
N ALA A 233 -28.15 -11.05 10.62
CA ALA A 233 -28.26 -10.50 9.27
C ALA A 233 -29.19 -11.36 8.37
N ALA A 234 -29.16 -12.67 8.51
CA ALA A 234 -30.08 -13.55 7.80
C ALA A 234 -31.51 -13.39 8.29
N LYS A 235 -31.70 -13.34 9.62
CA LYS A 235 -33.02 -13.31 10.25
C LYS A 235 -33.83 -12.06 9.89
N VAL A 236 -33.19 -10.89 9.77
CA VAL A 236 -33.91 -9.65 9.43
C VAL A 236 -34.59 -9.69 8.07
N TYR A 237 -34.22 -10.61 7.17
CA TYR A 237 -34.91 -10.87 5.90
C TYR A 237 -35.66 -12.19 5.89
N GLY A 238 -36.00 -12.74 7.07
CA GLY A 238 -36.75 -13.98 7.22
C GLY A 238 -36.01 -15.21 6.70
N ASN A 239 -34.67 -15.18 6.74
CA ASN A 239 -33.81 -16.27 6.31
C ASN A 239 -33.14 -16.95 7.50
N THR A 240 -32.67 -18.17 7.27
CA THR A 240 -31.64 -18.83 8.08
C THR A 240 -30.29 -18.65 7.39
N GLU A 241 -29.19 -19.05 8.05
CA GLU A 241 -27.86 -19.03 7.45
C GLU A 241 -27.77 -19.86 6.17
N ASP A 242 -28.51 -20.98 6.09
CA ASP A 242 -28.53 -21.85 4.91
C ASP A 242 -29.34 -21.28 3.75
N THR A 243 -30.39 -20.51 4.04
CA THR A 243 -31.29 -19.94 3.02
C THR A 243 -30.96 -18.50 2.65
N ALA A 244 -30.05 -17.87 3.38
CA ALA A 244 -29.60 -16.52 3.13
C ALA A 244 -28.79 -16.44 1.84
N VAL A 245 -28.86 -15.26 1.22
CA VAL A 245 -28.00 -14.89 0.09
C VAL A 245 -26.80 -14.11 0.61
N TYR A 246 -25.63 -14.57 0.24
CA TYR A 246 -24.37 -13.95 0.68
C TYR A 246 -23.85 -12.96 -0.35
N GLN A 247 -23.30 -11.86 0.16
CA GLN A 247 -22.64 -10.84 -0.65
C GLN A 247 -21.36 -11.38 -1.30
N ASP A 248 -20.52 -11.99 -0.48
CA ASP A 248 -19.26 -12.64 -0.84
C ASP A 248 -18.81 -13.59 0.28
N ALA A 249 -17.77 -14.37 -0.01
CA ALA A 249 -17.07 -15.14 0.99
C ALA A 249 -15.56 -15.11 0.70
N THR A 250 -14.75 -14.89 1.73
CA THR A 250 -13.30 -14.93 1.67
C THR A 250 -12.79 -16.20 2.34
N PHE A 251 -11.96 -16.96 1.62
CA PHE A 251 -11.39 -18.22 2.06
C PHE A 251 -9.90 -18.08 2.31
N PHE A 252 -9.44 -18.49 3.47
CA PHE A 252 -8.04 -18.48 3.87
C PHE A 252 -7.46 -19.87 3.62
N VAL A 253 -6.37 -19.92 2.84
CA VAL A 253 -5.68 -21.15 2.46
C VAL A 253 -4.56 -21.41 3.45
N LYS A 254 -4.35 -22.68 3.85
CA LYS A 254 -3.27 -23.08 4.75
C LYS A 254 -1.91 -22.61 4.24
N GLY A 255 -1.09 -22.04 5.14
CA GLY A 255 0.14 -21.34 4.80
C GLY A 255 1.20 -22.15 4.04
N ASN A 256 1.11 -23.49 4.07
CA ASN A 256 2.01 -24.40 3.35
C ASN A 256 1.53 -24.75 1.92
N LYS A 257 0.41 -24.20 1.47
CA LYS A 257 -0.21 -24.50 0.16
C LYS A 257 -0.04 -23.36 -0.81
N ASN A 258 0.08 -23.69 -2.08
CA ASN A 258 0.12 -22.70 -3.14
C ASN A 258 -1.31 -22.28 -3.52
N LEU A 259 -1.61 -20.99 -3.41
CA LEU A 259 -2.94 -20.42 -3.64
C LEU A 259 -3.49 -20.73 -5.04
N ASP A 260 -2.65 -20.66 -6.10
CA ASP A 260 -3.08 -20.91 -7.46
C ASP A 260 -3.47 -22.37 -7.69
N THR A 261 -2.73 -23.29 -7.07
CA THR A 261 -3.04 -24.71 -7.13
C THR A 261 -4.36 -25.02 -6.42
N VAL A 262 -4.56 -24.45 -5.23
CA VAL A 262 -5.82 -24.63 -4.47
C VAL A 262 -7.02 -24.07 -5.24
N ILE A 263 -6.93 -22.86 -5.78
CA ILE A 263 -8.01 -22.27 -6.61
C ILE A 263 -8.34 -23.17 -7.80
N LYS A 264 -7.32 -23.72 -8.48
CA LYS A 264 -7.52 -24.62 -9.62
C LYS A 264 -8.18 -25.93 -9.20
N ASP A 265 -7.82 -26.49 -8.06
CA ASP A 265 -8.41 -27.75 -7.56
C ASP A 265 -9.85 -27.54 -7.09
N LEU A 266 -10.17 -26.41 -6.45
CA LEU A 266 -11.53 -26.02 -6.08
C LEU A 266 -12.43 -25.87 -7.29
N GLY A 267 -11.89 -25.44 -8.44
CA GLY A 267 -12.62 -25.39 -9.71
C GLY A 267 -13.21 -26.72 -10.18
N LYS A 268 -12.79 -27.87 -9.58
CA LYS A 268 -13.33 -29.21 -9.86
C LYS A 268 -14.55 -29.56 -9.01
N LEU A 269 -14.88 -28.77 -7.98
CA LEU A 269 -16.05 -28.98 -7.15
C LEU A 269 -17.36 -28.83 -7.96
N ALA A 270 -18.39 -29.56 -7.54
CA ALA A 270 -19.73 -29.50 -8.15
C ALA A 270 -20.44 -28.18 -7.77
N ILE A 271 -19.94 -27.07 -8.31
CA ILE A 271 -20.43 -25.70 -8.16
C ILE A 271 -20.68 -25.13 -9.56
N ASN A 272 -21.72 -24.30 -9.71
CA ASN A 272 -21.96 -23.60 -10.97
C ASN A 272 -20.97 -22.44 -11.17
N TRP A 273 -19.75 -22.75 -11.56
CA TRP A 273 -18.65 -21.78 -11.75
C TRP A 273 -18.93 -20.70 -12.81
N LYS A 274 -19.96 -20.88 -13.66
CA LYS A 274 -20.37 -19.79 -14.57
C LYS A 274 -20.94 -18.60 -13.80
N SER A 275 -21.55 -18.85 -12.63
CA SER A 275 -22.19 -17.82 -11.80
C SER A 275 -21.22 -17.10 -10.88
N TYR A 276 -20.00 -17.60 -10.70
CA TYR A 276 -19.04 -17.10 -9.70
C TYR A 276 -17.64 -16.92 -10.27
N ASN A 277 -16.88 -16.05 -9.64
CA ASN A 277 -15.45 -15.87 -9.85
C ASN A 277 -14.73 -16.12 -8.53
N LEU A 278 -13.57 -16.80 -8.59
CA LEU A 278 -12.62 -16.84 -7.48
C LEU A 278 -11.54 -15.80 -7.74
N VAL A 279 -11.46 -14.79 -6.89
CA VAL A 279 -10.58 -13.64 -7.01
C VAL A 279 -9.57 -13.65 -5.87
N LYS A 280 -8.28 -13.60 -6.16
CA LYS A 280 -7.26 -13.51 -5.11
C LYS A 280 -7.52 -12.26 -4.27
N SER A 281 -7.53 -12.39 -2.94
CA SER A 281 -7.79 -11.24 -2.06
C SER A 281 -6.79 -10.10 -2.25
N SER A 282 -5.56 -10.40 -2.66
CA SER A 282 -4.59 -9.37 -3.02
C SER A 282 -5.05 -8.47 -4.18
N SER A 283 -5.88 -8.98 -5.10
CA SER A 283 -6.45 -8.21 -6.21
C SER A 283 -7.54 -7.24 -5.77
N ASN A 284 -8.13 -7.46 -4.59
CA ASN A 284 -9.16 -6.60 -4.02
C ASN A 284 -8.58 -5.33 -3.36
N PHE A 285 -7.26 -5.13 -3.43
CA PHE A 285 -6.57 -3.95 -2.91
C PHE A 285 -5.73 -3.25 -4.00
N PRO A 286 -6.34 -2.79 -5.11
CA PRO A 286 -5.60 -2.21 -6.24
C PRO A 286 -4.84 -0.94 -5.85
N ALA A 287 -5.39 -0.09 -4.99
CA ALA A 287 -4.72 1.11 -4.50
C ALA A 287 -3.46 0.78 -3.69
N LEU A 288 -3.51 -0.27 -2.88
CA LEU A 288 -2.36 -0.75 -2.12
C LEU A 288 -1.28 -1.30 -3.05
N GLN A 289 -1.64 -2.13 -4.03
CA GLN A 289 -0.70 -2.64 -5.03
C GLN A 289 -0.05 -1.52 -5.83
N GLN A 290 -0.83 -0.52 -6.25
CA GLN A 290 -0.31 0.65 -6.95
C GLN A 290 0.62 1.49 -6.05
N SER A 291 0.30 1.65 -4.76
CA SER A 291 1.17 2.34 -3.79
C SER A 291 2.51 1.63 -3.66
N ILE A 292 2.50 0.32 -3.49
CA ILE A 292 3.71 -0.50 -3.40
C ILE A 292 4.52 -0.40 -4.69
N SER A 293 3.90 -0.60 -5.86
CA SER A 293 4.54 -0.49 -7.16
C SER A 293 5.12 0.91 -7.42
N GLY A 294 4.38 1.96 -7.05
CA GLY A 294 4.83 3.35 -7.12
C GLY A 294 6.06 3.60 -6.25
N MET A 295 6.07 3.11 -5.01
CA MET A 295 7.21 3.22 -4.11
C MET A 295 8.43 2.47 -4.63
N TYR A 296 8.27 1.25 -5.19
CA TYR A 296 9.35 0.53 -5.85
C TYR A 296 9.93 1.30 -7.05
N SER A 297 9.06 1.90 -7.86
CA SER A 297 9.49 2.70 -9.01
C SER A 297 10.34 3.89 -8.58
N ILE A 298 9.91 4.62 -7.55
CA ILE A 298 10.67 5.76 -6.99
C ILE A 298 11.98 5.27 -6.36
N ALA A 299 11.94 4.22 -5.55
CA ALA A 299 13.12 3.65 -4.91
C ALA A 299 14.19 3.23 -5.94
N ASN A 300 13.78 2.55 -7.02
CA ASN A 300 14.68 2.16 -8.09
C ASN A 300 15.24 3.37 -8.86
N LYS A 301 14.42 4.38 -9.14
CA LYS A 301 14.86 5.63 -9.79
C LYS A 301 15.86 6.38 -8.91
N LEU A 302 15.64 6.46 -7.60
CA LEU A 302 16.59 7.08 -6.66
C LEU A 302 17.88 6.27 -6.60
N PHE A 303 17.85 4.96 -6.50
CA PHE A 303 19.02 4.12 -6.39
C PHE A 303 19.83 4.12 -7.69
N ILE A 304 19.25 3.68 -8.80
CA ILE A 304 19.94 3.55 -10.09
C ILE A 304 20.25 4.93 -10.68
N GLY A 305 19.29 5.86 -10.61
CA GLY A 305 19.45 7.19 -11.17
C GLY A 305 20.55 7.99 -10.48
N SER A 306 20.64 7.93 -9.14
CA SER A 306 21.69 8.64 -8.41
C SER A 306 23.08 8.05 -8.69
N ILE A 307 23.21 6.73 -8.79
CA ILE A 307 24.48 6.06 -9.14
C ILE A 307 24.92 6.44 -10.57
N ALA A 308 24.02 6.37 -11.53
CA ALA A 308 24.31 6.74 -12.92
C ALA A 308 24.70 8.23 -13.03
N PHE A 309 23.94 9.10 -12.39
CA PHE A 309 24.23 10.53 -12.36
C PHE A 309 25.57 10.84 -11.68
N ALA A 310 25.89 10.15 -10.58
CA ALA A 310 27.19 10.25 -9.92
C ALA A 310 28.32 9.87 -10.88
N GLY A 311 28.20 8.74 -11.57
CA GLY A 311 29.21 8.27 -12.53
C GLY A 311 29.48 9.30 -13.63
N ILE A 312 28.43 9.83 -14.25
CA ILE A 312 28.54 10.84 -15.31
C ILE A 312 29.16 12.13 -14.77
N THR A 313 28.64 12.65 -13.64
CA THR A 313 29.12 13.91 -13.06
C THR A 313 30.57 13.81 -12.61
N VAL A 314 30.93 12.73 -11.95
CA VAL A 314 32.32 12.50 -11.48
C VAL A 314 33.25 12.30 -12.67
N ALA A 315 32.84 11.57 -13.72
CA ALA A 315 33.66 11.40 -14.93
C ALA A 315 33.96 12.76 -15.59
N LEU A 316 32.95 13.63 -15.71
CA LEU A 316 33.12 14.98 -16.24
C LEU A 316 34.05 15.85 -15.35
N LEU A 317 33.86 15.82 -14.04
CA LEU A 317 34.71 16.56 -13.09
C LEU A 317 36.17 16.08 -13.16
N LEU A 318 36.37 14.76 -13.17
CA LEU A 318 37.70 14.18 -13.26
C LEU A 318 38.36 14.48 -14.63
N PHE A 319 37.60 14.43 -15.71
CA PHE A 319 38.07 14.82 -17.03
C PHE A 319 38.57 16.27 -17.06
N LEU A 320 37.79 17.21 -16.52
CA LEU A 320 38.19 18.62 -16.43
C LEU A 320 39.45 18.80 -15.52
N TRP A 321 39.54 18.05 -14.43
CA TRP A 321 40.66 18.12 -13.53
C TRP A 321 41.94 17.56 -14.12
N MET A 322 41.85 16.44 -14.84
CA MET A 322 43.00 15.85 -15.53
C MET A 322 43.52 16.75 -16.64
N ASN A 323 42.57 17.37 -17.41
CA ASN A 323 42.99 18.36 -18.41
C ASN A 323 43.73 19.55 -17.78
N ALA A 324 43.25 20.05 -16.63
CA ALA A 324 43.93 21.16 -15.92
C ALA A 324 45.29 20.76 -15.32
N ARG A 325 45.60 19.43 -15.25
CA ARG A 325 46.87 18.88 -14.68
C ARG A 325 47.75 18.26 -15.75
N GLN A 326 47.51 18.48 -17.04
CA GLN A 326 48.27 17.82 -18.12
C GLN A 326 49.76 18.11 -18.00
N ARG A 327 50.17 19.33 -17.69
CA ARG A 327 51.60 19.69 -17.45
C ARG A 327 52.22 18.94 -16.29
N GLU A 328 51.52 18.85 -15.14
CA GLU A 328 51.98 18.08 -13.98
C GLU A 328 52.18 16.61 -14.36
N ILE A 329 51.23 16.01 -15.08
CA ILE A 329 51.30 14.63 -15.57
C ILE A 329 52.46 14.47 -16.54
N GLY A 330 52.67 15.43 -17.48
CA GLY A 330 53.79 15.44 -18.41
C GLY A 330 55.16 15.46 -17.70
N VAL A 331 55.31 16.30 -16.67
CA VAL A 331 56.51 16.33 -15.84
C VAL A 331 56.73 15.00 -15.12
N LEU A 332 55.71 14.42 -14.51
CA LEU A 332 55.82 13.14 -13.82
C LEU A 332 56.24 12.00 -14.73
N LEU A 333 55.69 11.96 -15.96
CA LEU A 333 56.10 10.99 -16.98
C LEU A 333 57.55 11.22 -17.44
N SER A 334 58.00 12.51 -17.54
CA SER A 334 59.37 12.85 -17.99
C SER A 334 60.44 12.49 -16.98
N ILE A 335 60.12 12.45 -15.68
CA ILE A 335 61.01 11.98 -14.60
C ILE A 335 60.94 10.46 -14.37
N GLY A 336 60.19 9.72 -15.22
CA GLY A 336 60.24 8.27 -15.25
C GLY A 336 59.10 7.55 -14.51
N LEU A 337 58.07 8.25 -13.98
CA LEU A 337 56.90 7.57 -13.43
C LEU A 337 56.08 6.90 -14.54
N SER A 338 55.62 5.70 -14.26
CA SER A 338 54.75 4.98 -15.17
C SER A 338 53.31 5.57 -15.17
N LYS A 339 52.57 5.39 -16.26
CA LYS A 339 51.16 5.78 -16.37
C LYS A 339 50.32 5.16 -15.25
N MET A 340 50.63 3.91 -14.84
CA MET A 340 49.93 3.22 -13.75
C MET A 340 50.17 3.83 -12.37
N GLU A 341 51.41 4.31 -12.10
CA GLU A 341 51.72 5.00 -10.84
C GLU A 341 50.96 6.33 -10.74
N ILE A 342 50.90 7.06 -11.86
CA ILE A 342 50.11 8.31 -11.90
C ILE A 342 48.62 8.02 -11.78
N PHE A 343 48.10 7.01 -12.45
CA PHE A 343 46.70 6.55 -12.29
C PHE A 343 46.42 6.17 -10.82
N GLY A 344 47.32 5.41 -10.20
CA GLY A 344 47.20 5.03 -8.79
C GLY A 344 47.17 6.26 -7.85
N GLN A 345 47.86 7.37 -8.19
CA GLN A 345 47.74 8.60 -7.43
C GLN A 345 46.31 9.18 -7.48
N PHE A 346 45.66 9.21 -8.66
CA PHE A 346 44.27 9.66 -8.82
C PHE A 346 43.28 8.75 -8.09
N VAL A 347 43.51 7.42 -8.09
CA VAL A 347 42.72 6.48 -7.30
C VAL A 347 42.78 6.84 -5.81
N TRP A 348 43.97 7.12 -5.26
CA TRP A 348 44.11 7.53 -3.88
C TRP A 348 43.46 8.89 -3.58
N GLU A 349 43.57 9.87 -4.48
CA GLU A 349 42.86 11.16 -4.36
C GLU A 349 41.36 10.95 -4.28
N LEU A 350 40.81 10.10 -5.16
CA LEU A 350 39.40 9.80 -5.20
C LEU A 350 38.94 9.07 -3.93
N LEU A 351 39.69 8.07 -3.44
CA LEU A 351 39.38 7.35 -2.21
C LEU A 351 39.41 8.25 -0.97
N PHE A 352 40.40 9.11 -0.84
CA PHE A 352 40.48 10.04 0.30
C PHE A 352 39.32 11.05 0.34
N ILE A 353 38.71 11.37 -0.79
CA ILE A 353 37.53 12.24 -0.86
C ILE A 353 36.24 11.42 -0.67
N SER A 354 36.12 10.26 -1.31
CA SER A 354 34.89 9.48 -1.32
C SER A 354 34.62 8.75 0.01
N LEU A 355 35.63 8.26 0.72
CA LEU A 355 35.43 7.58 2.00
C LEU A 355 34.78 8.48 3.08
N PRO A 356 35.28 9.70 3.34
CA PRO A 356 34.57 10.62 4.23
C PRO A 356 33.18 11.01 3.72
N ALA A 357 33.00 11.11 2.39
CA ALA A 357 31.71 11.40 1.79
C ALA A 357 30.68 10.27 2.05
N PHE A 358 31.08 8.99 2.00
CA PHE A 358 30.23 7.87 2.32
C PHE A 358 29.82 7.83 3.79
N ILE A 359 30.74 8.15 4.70
CA ILE A 359 30.45 8.27 6.15
C ILE A 359 29.43 9.40 6.36
N GLY A 360 29.67 10.58 5.79
CA GLY A 360 28.73 11.70 5.85
C GLY A 360 27.38 11.37 5.22
N ALA A 361 27.36 10.71 4.06
CA ALA A 361 26.15 10.27 3.37
C ALA A 361 25.30 9.32 4.23
N THR A 362 25.96 8.38 4.92
CA THR A 362 25.27 7.46 5.85
C THR A 362 24.61 8.24 6.98
N GLY A 363 25.30 9.19 7.58
CA GLY A 363 24.75 10.05 8.64
C GLY A 363 23.54 10.87 8.14
N VAL A 364 23.66 11.51 6.98
CA VAL A 364 22.54 12.26 6.37
C VAL A 364 21.37 11.35 6.03
N ALA A 365 21.61 10.16 5.46
CA ALA A 365 20.57 9.20 5.11
C ALA A 365 19.80 8.72 6.35
N ILE A 366 20.49 8.46 7.48
CA ILE A 366 19.85 8.08 8.73
C ILE A 366 18.95 9.21 9.26
N LEU A 367 19.41 10.45 9.21
CA LEU A 367 18.67 11.61 9.74
C LEU A 367 17.45 11.97 8.87
N THR A 368 17.58 11.87 7.55
CA THR A 368 16.56 12.38 6.62
C THR A 368 15.70 11.29 5.97
N GLY A 369 16.17 10.05 5.95
CA GLY A 369 15.58 8.96 5.19
C GLY A 369 14.09 8.72 5.52
N LYS A 370 13.74 8.66 6.81
CA LYS A 370 12.35 8.46 7.25
C LYS A 370 11.43 9.60 6.78
N THR A 371 11.87 10.83 6.91
CA THR A 371 11.09 12.01 6.49
C THR A 371 10.89 12.04 4.98
N VAL A 372 11.97 11.85 4.21
CA VAL A 372 11.90 11.80 2.74
C VAL A 372 11.04 10.63 2.27
N GLY A 373 11.20 9.44 2.86
CA GLY A 373 10.40 8.27 2.52
C GLY A 373 8.90 8.48 2.73
N ASN A 374 8.51 9.03 3.87
CA ASN A 374 7.10 9.31 4.17
C ASN A 374 6.51 10.44 3.32
N GLN A 375 7.28 11.47 2.97
CA GLN A 375 6.83 12.52 2.04
C GLN A 375 6.60 11.95 0.63
N LEU A 376 7.48 11.09 0.14
CA LEU A 376 7.32 10.43 -1.15
C LEU A 376 6.13 9.47 -1.12
N LEU A 377 5.93 8.73 -0.04
CA LEU A 377 4.76 7.89 0.15
C LEU A 377 3.46 8.71 0.11
N ALA A 378 3.39 9.83 0.83
CA ALA A 378 2.24 10.72 0.82
C ALA A 378 1.93 11.26 -0.59
N SER A 379 2.95 11.59 -1.37
CA SER A 379 2.82 12.02 -2.77
C SER A 379 2.26 10.91 -3.67
N VAL A 380 2.77 9.68 -3.54
CA VAL A 380 2.28 8.51 -4.30
C VAL A 380 0.84 8.21 -3.94
N THR A 381 0.52 8.12 -2.65
CA THR A 381 -0.81 7.77 -2.17
C THR A 381 -1.86 8.82 -2.55
N SER A 382 -1.53 10.11 -2.47
CA SER A 382 -2.43 11.18 -2.89
C SER A 382 -2.72 11.15 -4.41
N SER A 383 -1.73 10.82 -5.22
CA SER A 383 -1.87 10.67 -6.67
C SER A 383 -2.80 9.49 -7.01
N ILE A 384 -2.63 8.36 -6.32
CA ILE A 384 -3.46 7.17 -6.50
C ILE A 384 -4.90 7.44 -6.05
N ALA A 385 -5.09 8.09 -4.89
CA ALA A 385 -6.42 8.44 -4.39
C ALA A 385 -7.18 9.34 -5.39
N LYS A 386 -6.50 10.33 -6.01
CA LYS A 386 -7.09 11.16 -7.07
C LYS A 386 -7.47 10.35 -8.31
N GLN A 387 -6.63 9.40 -8.72
CA GLN A 387 -6.88 8.55 -9.89
C GLN A 387 -8.06 7.61 -9.64
N MET A 388 -8.09 6.95 -8.48
CA MET A 388 -9.17 6.04 -8.07
C MET A 388 -10.51 6.78 -7.91
N GLY A 389 -10.50 7.99 -7.32
CA GLY A 389 -11.70 8.82 -7.21
C GLY A 389 -12.29 9.21 -8.58
N LYS A 390 -11.45 9.52 -9.58
CA LYS A 390 -11.90 9.77 -10.96
C LYS A 390 -12.51 8.52 -11.61
N GLN A 391 -11.90 7.36 -11.37
CA GLN A 391 -12.37 6.08 -11.94
C GLN A 391 -13.70 5.65 -11.30
N ALA A 392 -13.86 5.79 -9.99
CA ALA A 392 -15.11 5.52 -9.28
C ALA A 392 -16.26 6.43 -9.77
N ALA A 393 -15.98 7.71 -10.00
CA ALA A 393 -16.96 8.66 -10.54
C ALA A 393 -17.40 8.33 -11.98
N SER A 394 -16.55 7.66 -12.77
CA SER A 394 -16.83 7.33 -14.18
C SER A 394 -17.62 6.02 -14.35
N THR A 395 -17.60 5.14 -13.37
CA THR A 395 -18.22 3.81 -13.48
C THR A 395 -19.70 3.78 -13.10
N GLY A 396 -20.26 4.83 -12.47
CA GLY A 396 -21.69 4.97 -12.17
C GLY A 396 -22.30 3.81 -11.33
N LEU A 397 -21.47 2.93 -10.81
CA LEU A 397 -21.89 1.84 -9.95
C LEU A 397 -22.18 2.40 -8.56
N GLY A 398 -23.47 2.48 -8.22
CA GLY A 398 -23.95 2.87 -6.90
C GLY A 398 -23.51 1.85 -5.84
N GLY A 399 -22.36 2.10 -5.24
CA GLY A 399 -21.77 1.25 -4.22
C GLY A 399 -20.69 2.02 -3.46
N GLY A 400 -21.02 3.22 -2.97
CA GLY A 400 -20.06 4.12 -2.34
C GLY A 400 -19.30 3.49 -1.17
N ALA A 401 -19.97 2.70 -0.34
CA ALA A 401 -19.37 2.08 0.85
C ALA A 401 -18.47 0.87 0.55
N GLU A 402 -18.71 0.14 -0.54
CA GLU A 402 -17.87 -1.01 -0.90
C GLU A 402 -16.56 -0.60 -1.58
N VAL A 403 -16.57 0.52 -2.30
CA VAL A 403 -15.38 1.05 -3.01
C VAL A 403 -14.30 1.54 -2.05
N ASP A 404 -14.66 2.01 -0.86
CA ASP A 404 -13.70 2.55 0.10
C ASP A 404 -12.75 1.51 0.71
N GLY A 405 -13.17 0.26 0.84
CA GLY A 405 -12.30 -0.86 1.24
C GLY A 405 -11.16 -1.11 0.25
N PHE A 406 -11.38 -0.83 -1.04
CA PHE A 406 -10.37 -0.97 -2.10
C PHE A 406 -9.35 0.18 -2.14
N ASN A 407 -9.58 1.26 -1.38
CA ASN A 407 -8.72 2.45 -1.36
C ASN A 407 -7.61 2.40 -0.30
N LYS A 408 -7.38 1.25 0.33
CA LYS A 408 -6.25 1.10 1.24
C LYS A 408 -4.95 1.37 0.50
N THR A 409 -4.14 2.27 1.07
CA THR A 409 -2.78 2.55 0.62
C THR A 409 -1.81 2.29 1.76
N LEU A 410 -0.52 2.26 1.48
CA LEU A 410 0.48 2.29 2.54
C LEU A 410 0.33 3.60 3.35
N THR A 411 0.31 3.50 4.67
CA THR A 411 0.12 4.66 5.57
C THR A 411 1.42 5.23 6.08
N SER A 412 2.44 4.38 6.28
CA SER A 412 3.76 4.79 6.73
C SER A 412 4.82 3.81 6.24
N LEU A 413 6.06 4.29 6.15
CA LEU A 413 7.23 3.46 5.91
C LEU A 413 8.20 3.60 7.10
N GLU A 414 8.50 2.48 7.73
CA GLU A 414 9.59 2.40 8.70
C GLU A 414 10.91 2.19 7.97
N MET A 415 11.55 3.31 7.62
CA MET A 415 12.84 3.27 6.94
C MET A 415 13.96 3.15 7.96
N VAL A 416 14.68 2.04 7.89
CA VAL A 416 15.91 1.78 8.63
C VAL A 416 17.04 1.63 7.63
N ILE A 417 18.12 2.42 7.81
CA ILE A 417 19.34 2.27 7.01
C ILE A 417 20.13 1.07 7.55
N GLN A 418 20.01 -0.06 6.87
CA GLN A 418 20.72 -1.27 7.28
C GLN A 418 22.20 -1.21 6.88
N PRO A 419 23.13 -1.76 7.69
CA PRO A 419 24.55 -1.81 7.34
C PRO A 419 24.82 -2.52 6.00
N THR A 420 24.03 -3.50 5.64
CA THR A 420 24.08 -4.20 4.35
C THR A 420 23.82 -3.25 3.18
N ASN A 421 22.86 -2.34 3.30
CA ASN A 421 22.53 -1.36 2.28
C ASN A 421 23.68 -0.34 2.10
N VAL A 422 24.29 0.07 3.21
CA VAL A 422 25.49 0.93 3.16
C VAL A 422 26.63 0.24 2.40
N LEU A 423 26.91 -1.03 2.70
CA LEU A 423 27.93 -1.81 2.01
C LEU A 423 27.64 -1.96 0.51
N TYR A 424 26.41 -2.26 0.14
CA TYR A 424 26.03 -2.35 -1.29
C TYR A 424 26.21 -1.02 -2.01
N VAL A 425 25.72 0.08 -1.43
CA VAL A 425 25.85 1.41 -2.07
C VAL A 425 27.31 1.81 -2.19
N VAL A 426 28.11 1.67 -1.12
CA VAL A 426 29.54 2.00 -1.14
C VAL A 426 30.28 1.14 -2.16
N GLY A 427 30.05 -0.17 -2.20
CA GLY A 427 30.66 -1.06 -3.18
C GLY A 427 30.34 -0.67 -4.60
N PHE A 428 29.06 -0.46 -4.94
CA PHE A 428 28.65 0.00 -6.27
C PHE A 428 29.23 1.37 -6.63
N MET A 429 29.22 2.33 -5.69
CA MET A 429 29.78 3.66 -5.92
C MET A 429 31.28 3.61 -6.19
N ILE A 430 32.04 2.80 -5.46
CA ILE A 430 33.49 2.62 -5.71
C ILE A 430 33.75 2.10 -7.11
N VAL A 431 32.97 1.11 -7.56
CA VAL A 431 33.08 0.57 -8.92
C VAL A 431 32.77 1.66 -9.96
N VAL A 432 31.68 2.39 -9.79
CA VAL A 432 31.28 3.47 -10.71
C VAL A 432 32.31 4.60 -10.74
N LEU A 433 32.84 5.00 -9.58
CA LEU A 433 33.91 6.00 -9.48
C LEU A 433 35.20 5.53 -10.15
N GLY A 434 35.55 4.24 -10.04
CA GLY A 434 36.67 3.63 -10.73
C GLY A 434 36.50 3.63 -12.25
N ILE A 435 35.33 3.28 -12.74
CA ILE A 435 34.97 3.36 -14.17
C ILE A 435 35.05 4.83 -14.64
N ALA A 436 34.47 5.77 -13.89
CA ALA A 436 34.50 7.20 -14.21
C ALA A 436 35.95 7.73 -14.31
N LEU A 437 36.81 7.35 -13.37
CA LEU A 437 38.23 7.70 -13.41
C LEU A 437 38.91 7.09 -14.64
N THR A 438 38.66 5.83 -14.94
CA THR A 438 39.25 5.16 -16.13
C THR A 438 38.85 5.89 -17.42
N ILE A 439 37.57 6.20 -17.60
CA ILE A 439 37.06 6.94 -18.77
C ILE A 439 37.73 8.33 -18.85
N ALA A 440 37.79 9.06 -17.75
CA ALA A 440 38.38 10.39 -17.70
C ALA A 440 39.89 10.37 -18.04
N SER A 441 40.59 9.29 -17.68
CA SER A 441 42.04 9.16 -17.85
C SER A 441 42.47 8.78 -19.29
N VAL A 442 41.60 8.13 -20.07
CA VAL A 442 41.94 7.60 -21.40
C VAL A 442 42.54 8.69 -22.30
N LYS A 443 41.88 9.85 -22.41
CA LYS A 443 42.36 10.94 -23.29
C LYS A 443 43.71 11.51 -22.85
N THR A 444 43.96 11.65 -21.58
CA THR A 444 45.18 12.19 -21.03
C THR A 444 46.35 11.20 -21.19
N PHE A 445 46.13 9.92 -20.91
CA PHE A 445 47.17 8.90 -20.99
C PHE A 445 47.42 8.38 -22.46
N SER A 446 46.59 8.75 -23.42
CA SER A 446 46.85 8.50 -24.83
C SER A 446 47.88 9.46 -25.41
N LYS A 447 48.11 10.63 -24.81
CA LYS A 447 49.08 11.63 -25.25
C LYS A 447 50.51 11.27 -24.81
N ASN A 448 51.51 11.69 -25.61
CA ASN A 448 52.93 11.61 -25.25
C ASN A 448 53.36 12.68 -24.25
N PRO A 449 54.40 12.47 -23.43
CA PRO A 449 54.88 13.45 -22.50
C PRO A 449 55.18 14.84 -23.12
N LYS A 450 55.71 14.86 -24.34
CA LYS A 450 56.00 16.09 -25.11
C LYS A 450 54.72 16.87 -25.44
N GLU A 451 53.70 16.18 -25.87
CA GLU A 451 52.37 16.79 -26.15
C GLU A 451 51.71 17.37 -24.89
N LEU A 452 51.80 16.67 -23.75
CA LEU A 452 51.23 17.11 -22.48
C LEU A 452 51.97 18.37 -21.93
N LEU A 453 53.24 18.57 -22.30
CA LEU A 453 54.01 19.75 -21.89
C LEU A 453 53.80 20.94 -22.82
N LEU A 454 53.48 20.71 -24.10
CA LEU A 454 53.38 21.74 -25.15
C LEU A 454 51.94 22.19 -25.42
N ASP A 455 50.92 21.39 -25.09
CA ASP A 455 49.48 21.77 -25.20
C ASP A 455 49.15 22.88 -24.17
N VAL A 456 49.25 24.10 -24.67
CA VAL A 456 48.87 25.31 -23.95
C VAL A 456 48.04 26.16 -24.90
N GLU A 457 46.76 25.89 -24.91
CA GLU A 457 45.72 26.87 -25.26
C GLU A 457 44.50 26.67 -24.35
#